data_8f4a4f5143efb374bf96e454a0968ff1
#
_entry.id   8f4a4f5143efb374bf96e454a0968ff1
#
_cell.length_a   1.000
_cell.length_b   1.000
_cell.length_c   1.000
_cell.angle_alpha   90.00
_cell.angle_beta   90.00
_cell.angle_gamma   90.00
#
_symmetry.space_group_name_H-M   'P 1'
#
loop_
_entity.id
_entity.type
_entity.pdbx_description
1 polymer ?
#
loop_
_entity_poly.entity_id
_entity_poly.type
_entity_poly.pdbx_seq_one_letter_code
_entity_poly.pdbx_strand_id
1 'polypeptide(L)'
;MEGVEIRVVDEDGNDVGVGIPGEELSRGPSVFVGYLKAREITDEALDDDGWFHSGDLCIMDEHGNIHIIGRKKDMIVRGGENLNTNEINDTLEGCPGMGDHTIIGMPDDRLGERICAFAVPLRGYENLKLEDVLDYLHSKKIPRRFWPERLELIDRIPHTGSGKVKKYLLKQELEKRLKG
;
A
#
# COMPACT_ATOMS: atom_id res chain seq x y z
N MET A 1 -20.24 -17.61 -0.04
CA MET A 1 -20.93 -17.63 -1.35
C MET A 1 -20.80 -19.06 -1.87
N GLU A 2 -21.90 -19.67 -2.29
CA GLU A 2 -21.88 -21.05 -2.77
C GLU A 2 -21.14 -21.14 -4.10
N GLY A 3 -20.19 -22.08 -4.26
CA GLY A 3 -19.44 -22.27 -5.50
C GLY A 3 -18.24 -21.35 -5.71
N VAL A 4 -17.82 -20.56 -4.71
CA VAL A 4 -16.58 -19.79 -4.75
C VAL A 4 -15.52 -20.48 -3.90
N GLU A 5 -14.40 -20.79 -4.50
CA GLU A 5 -13.21 -21.27 -3.83
C GLU A 5 -12.27 -20.11 -3.51
N ILE A 6 -11.60 -20.16 -2.37
CA ILE A 6 -10.65 -19.13 -1.95
C ILE A 6 -9.37 -19.81 -1.48
N ARG A 7 -8.23 -19.23 -1.85
CA ARG A 7 -6.90 -19.59 -1.36
C ARG A 7 -6.21 -18.36 -0.81
N VAL A 8 -5.31 -18.56 0.12
CA VAL A 8 -4.37 -17.54 0.59
C VAL A 8 -2.97 -18.08 0.30
N VAL A 9 -2.19 -17.36 -0.52
CA VAL A 9 -0.92 -17.87 -1.04
C VAL A 9 0.24 -16.92 -0.72
N ASP A 10 1.45 -17.49 -0.63
CA ASP A 10 2.71 -16.75 -0.54
C ASP A 10 3.13 -16.17 -1.92
N GLU A 11 4.33 -15.57 -1.98
CA GLU A 11 4.88 -14.99 -3.21
C GLU A 11 5.21 -16.05 -4.28
N ASP A 12 5.41 -17.29 -3.86
CA ASP A 12 5.69 -18.44 -4.75
C ASP A 12 4.40 -19.17 -5.20
N GLY A 13 3.22 -18.71 -4.75
CA GLY A 13 1.92 -19.30 -5.08
C GLY A 13 1.55 -20.53 -4.25
N ASN A 14 2.26 -20.83 -3.16
CA ASN A 14 1.95 -21.92 -2.26
C ASN A 14 0.91 -21.49 -1.22
N ASP A 15 -0.02 -22.38 -0.87
CA ASP A 15 -0.99 -22.11 0.18
C ASP A 15 -0.30 -21.87 1.52
N VAL A 16 -0.70 -20.79 2.20
CA VAL A 16 -0.23 -20.48 3.55
C VAL A 16 -1.16 -21.08 4.60
N GLY A 17 -0.63 -21.28 5.81
CA GLY A 17 -1.41 -21.76 6.94
C GLY A 17 -2.35 -20.71 7.54
N VAL A 18 -3.26 -21.18 8.39
CA VAL A 18 -4.16 -20.32 9.20
C VAL A 18 -3.34 -19.29 9.99
N GLY A 19 -3.78 -18.04 9.98
CA GLY A 19 -3.12 -16.93 10.66
C GLY A 19 -1.88 -16.37 9.95
N ILE A 20 -1.49 -16.94 8.82
CA ILE A 20 -0.35 -16.46 8.03
C ILE A 20 -0.84 -15.51 6.93
N PRO A 21 -0.25 -14.31 6.78
CA PRO A 21 -0.58 -13.41 5.69
C PRO A 21 -0.22 -13.97 4.31
N GLY A 22 -1.08 -13.72 3.33
CA GLY A 22 -0.83 -14.07 1.93
C GLY A 22 -1.77 -13.32 0.99
N GLU A 23 -1.57 -13.48 -0.32
CA GLU A 23 -2.46 -12.92 -1.34
C GLU A 23 -3.75 -13.75 -1.41
N GLU A 24 -4.89 -13.05 -1.46
CA GLU A 24 -6.20 -13.69 -1.68
C GLU A 24 -6.33 -14.06 -3.16
N LEU A 25 -6.58 -15.35 -3.43
CA LEU A 25 -6.99 -15.85 -4.72
C LEU A 25 -8.42 -16.37 -4.65
N SER A 26 -9.23 -16.06 -5.65
CA SER A 26 -10.60 -16.57 -5.75
C SER A 26 -10.87 -17.23 -7.09
N ARG A 27 -11.70 -18.31 -7.08
CA ARG A 27 -12.14 -19.03 -8.27
C ARG A 27 -13.61 -19.39 -8.15
N GLY A 28 -14.35 -19.27 -9.23
CA GLY A 28 -15.76 -19.67 -9.27
C GLY A 28 -16.62 -18.78 -10.18
N PRO A 29 -17.94 -19.03 -10.19
CA PRO A 29 -18.84 -18.37 -11.15
C PRO A 29 -19.02 -16.86 -10.92
N SER A 30 -18.58 -16.32 -9.79
CA SER A 30 -18.59 -14.87 -9.52
C SER A 30 -17.34 -14.14 -10.04
N VAL A 31 -16.30 -14.87 -10.45
CA VAL A 31 -15.09 -14.28 -11.02
C VAL A 31 -15.39 -13.84 -12.45
N PHE A 32 -14.94 -12.63 -12.80
CA PHE A 32 -15.13 -12.08 -14.14
C PHE A 32 -14.29 -12.85 -15.18
N VAL A 33 -14.70 -12.77 -16.44
CA VAL A 33 -14.02 -13.50 -17.55
C VAL A 33 -12.83 -12.73 -18.14
N GLY A 34 -12.61 -11.49 -17.73
CA GLY A 34 -11.50 -10.66 -18.19
C GLY A 34 -11.84 -9.19 -18.34
N TYR A 35 -10.80 -8.38 -18.54
CA TYR A 35 -10.92 -6.95 -18.81
C TYR A 35 -11.17 -6.69 -20.29
N LEU A 36 -12.15 -5.84 -20.61
CA LEU A 36 -12.54 -5.54 -21.97
C LEU A 36 -11.37 -4.94 -22.77
N LYS A 37 -10.98 -5.60 -23.86
CA LYS A 37 -9.88 -5.19 -24.75
C LYS A 37 -8.51 -5.00 -24.06
N ALA A 38 -8.29 -5.66 -22.94
CA ALA A 38 -7.06 -5.57 -22.14
C ALA A 38 -6.58 -6.97 -21.75
N ARG A 39 -6.13 -7.73 -22.76
CA ARG A 39 -5.71 -9.13 -22.59
C ARG A 39 -4.53 -9.26 -21.61
N GLU A 40 -3.50 -8.43 -21.76
CA GLU A 40 -2.32 -8.47 -20.88
C GLU A 40 -2.71 -8.32 -19.40
N ILE A 41 -3.58 -7.33 -19.08
CA ILE A 41 -4.08 -7.12 -17.72
C ILE A 41 -4.96 -8.29 -17.25
N THR A 42 -5.67 -8.94 -18.19
CA THR A 42 -6.47 -10.12 -17.87
C THR A 42 -5.57 -11.31 -17.52
N ASP A 43 -4.54 -11.56 -18.33
CA ASP A 43 -3.59 -12.66 -18.15
C ASP A 43 -2.73 -12.47 -16.87
N GLU A 44 -2.52 -11.22 -16.42
CA GLU A 44 -1.90 -10.91 -15.12
C GLU A 44 -2.85 -11.16 -13.93
N ALA A 45 -4.15 -10.98 -14.13
CA ALA A 45 -5.15 -11.07 -13.07
C ALA A 45 -5.80 -12.46 -12.95
N LEU A 46 -5.82 -13.24 -14.02
CA LEU A 46 -6.41 -14.57 -14.08
C LEU A 46 -5.34 -15.56 -14.57
N ASP A 47 -5.02 -16.54 -13.74
CA ASP A 47 -4.09 -17.59 -14.15
C ASP A 47 -4.76 -18.66 -15.04
N ASP A 48 -3.93 -19.59 -15.57
CA ASP A 48 -4.38 -20.66 -16.46
C ASP A 48 -5.32 -21.67 -15.77
N ASP A 49 -5.31 -21.75 -14.44
CA ASP A 49 -6.19 -22.59 -13.63
C ASP A 49 -7.49 -21.90 -13.23
N GLY A 50 -7.68 -20.66 -13.67
CA GLY A 50 -8.86 -19.84 -13.45
C GLY A 50 -8.95 -19.16 -12.09
N TRP A 51 -7.81 -19.03 -11.38
CA TRP A 51 -7.72 -18.24 -10.16
C TRP A 51 -7.56 -16.75 -10.48
N PHE A 52 -8.35 -15.96 -9.82
CA PHE A 52 -8.23 -14.50 -9.84
C PHE A 52 -7.30 -14.03 -8.74
N HIS A 53 -6.23 -13.38 -9.11
CA HIS A 53 -5.28 -12.71 -8.23
C HIS A 53 -5.86 -11.35 -7.84
N SER A 54 -6.39 -11.24 -6.62
CA SER A 54 -7.04 -9.99 -6.18
C SER A 54 -6.07 -8.84 -5.97
N GLY A 55 -4.81 -9.18 -5.68
CA GLY A 55 -3.80 -8.24 -5.19
C GLY A 55 -4.07 -7.74 -3.77
N ASP A 56 -5.07 -8.29 -3.09
CA ASP A 56 -5.35 -8.00 -1.68
C ASP A 56 -4.59 -8.99 -0.78
N LEU A 57 -3.97 -8.48 0.27
CA LEU A 57 -3.35 -9.30 1.31
C LEU A 57 -4.36 -9.58 2.40
N CYS A 58 -4.44 -10.83 2.81
CA CYS A 58 -5.38 -11.26 3.84
C CYS A 58 -4.76 -12.31 4.77
N ILE A 59 -5.46 -12.57 5.87
CA ILE A 59 -5.23 -13.66 6.80
C ILE A 59 -6.52 -14.48 6.86
N MET A 60 -6.42 -15.81 6.76
CA MET A 60 -7.55 -16.70 6.99
C MET A 60 -7.53 -17.21 8.43
N ASP A 61 -8.67 -17.16 9.10
CA ASP A 61 -8.82 -17.70 10.45
C ASP A 61 -9.19 -19.21 10.45
N GLU A 62 -9.26 -19.82 11.63
CA GLU A 62 -9.61 -21.25 11.81
C GLU A 62 -11.03 -21.60 11.32
N HIS A 63 -11.88 -20.62 11.12
CA HIS A 63 -13.25 -20.78 10.64
C HIS A 63 -13.40 -20.53 9.13
N GLY A 64 -12.28 -20.22 8.45
CA GLY A 64 -12.26 -19.87 7.03
C GLY A 64 -12.73 -18.44 6.73
N ASN A 65 -12.82 -17.56 7.72
CA ASN A 65 -13.07 -16.15 7.46
C ASN A 65 -11.80 -15.45 7.03
N ILE A 66 -11.94 -14.53 6.07
CA ILE A 66 -10.85 -13.76 5.52
C ILE A 66 -10.85 -12.37 6.12
N HIS A 67 -9.71 -11.94 6.63
CA HIS A 67 -9.46 -10.60 7.14
C HIS A 67 -8.49 -9.89 6.21
N ILE A 68 -8.97 -8.93 5.41
CA ILE A 68 -8.12 -8.12 4.53
C ILE A 68 -7.24 -7.21 5.39
N ILE A 69 -5.92 -7.29 5.18
CA ILE A 69 -4.91 -6.52 5.91
C ILE A 69 -4.25 -5.44 5.07
N GLY A 70 -4.46 -5.45 3.75
CA GLY A 70 -3.93 -4.44 2.84
C GLY A 70 -3.96 -4.86 1.39
N ARG A 71 -3.20 -4.14 0.56
CA ARG A 71 -2.96 -4.50 -0.83
C ARG A 71 -1.50 -4.77 -1.09
N LYS A 72 -1.18 -5.80 -1.87
CA LYS A 72 0.19 -6.17 -2.23
C LYS A 72 0.98 -4.97 -2.78
N LYS A 73 0.40 -4.20 -3.70
CA LYS A 73 1.00 -2.99 -4.30
C LYS A 73 1.08 -1.77 -3.37
N ASP A 74 0.39 -1.82 -2.22
CA ASP A 74 0.39 -0.76 -1.21
C ASP A 74 1.28 -1.11 -0.01
N MET A 75 2.07 -2.19 -0.11
CA MET A 75 3.12 -2.51 0.85
C MET A 75 4.43 -1.85 0.45
N ILE A 76 5.20 -1.42 1.45
CA ILE A 76 6.59 -1.00 1.30
C ILE A 76 7.46 -2.16 1.78
N VAL A 77 8.27 -2.70 0.88
CA VAL A 77 9.21 -3.78 1.22
C VAL A 77 10.54 -3.17 1.65
N ARG A 78 10.72 -3.04 2.98
CA ARG A 78 11.92 -2.42 3.57
C ARG A 78 12.76 -3.42 4.34
N GLY A 79 13.89 -3.81 3.79
CA GLY A 79 14.82 -4.74 4.43
C GLY A 79 14.23 -6.12 4.71
N GLY A 80 13.29 -6.57 3.87
CA GLY A 80 12.55 -7.83 4.03
C GLY A 80 11.32 -7.74 4.93
N GLU A 81 11.01 -6.56 5.47
CA GLU A 81 9.77 -6.30 6.23
C GLU A 81 8.71 -5.68 5.33
N ASN A 82 7.52 -6.24 5.31
CA ASN A 82 6.36 -5.74 4.58
C ASN A 82 5.59 -4.74 5.45
N LEU A 83 5.66 -3.45 5.09
CA LEU A 83 5.02 -2.36 5.82
C LEU A 83 3.79 -1.86 5.07
N ASN A 84 2.63 -1.89 5.72
CA ASN A 84 1.38 -1.41 5.14
C ASN A 84 1.36 0.13 5.11
N THR A 85 1.26 0.71 3.90
CA THR A 85 1.23 2.18 3.73
C THR A 85 0.03 2.83 4.42
N ASN A 86 -1.11 2.14 4.54
CA ASN A 86 -2.28 2.70 5.22
C ASN A 86 -2.04 2.77 6.74
N GLU A 87 -1.48 1.72 7.34
CA GLU A 87 -1.12 1.71 8.75
C GLU A 87 -0.14 2.85 9.09
N ILE A 88 0.87 3.07 8.24
CA ILE A 88 1.81 4.19 8.41
C ILE A 88 1.08 5.52 8.24
N ASN A 89 0.22 5.65 7.23
CA ASN A 89 -0.54 6.86 6.97
C ASN A 89 -1.40 7.27 8.18
N ASP A 90 -2.07 6.31 8.80
CA ASP A 90 -2.90 6.53 9.99
C ASP A 90 -2.09 7.07 11.18
N THR A 91 -0.78 6.73 11.27
CA THR A 91 0.08 7.27 12.33
C THR A 91 0.36 8.76 12.20
N LEU A 92 0.18 9.31 10.99
CA LEU A 92 0.39 10.72 10.68
C LEU A 92 -0.86 11.58 10.90
N GLU A 93 -2.02 10.95 11.15
CA GLU A 93 -3.26 11.67 11.43
C GLU A 93 -3.11 12.61 12.64
N GLY A 94 -3.49 13.87 12.44
CA GLY A 94 -3.37 14.91 13.47
C GLY A 94 -1.94 15.45 13.68
N CYS A 95 -0.99 15.14 12.79
CA CYS A 95 0.34 15.74 12.81
C CYS A 95 0.22 17.27 12.57
N PRO A 96 0.78 18.11 13.46
CA PRO A 96 0.68 19.56 13.33
C PRO A 96 1.25 20.06 12.00
N GLY A 97 0.50 20.91 11.31
CA GLY A 97 0.92 21.48 10.04
C GLY A 97 0.72 20.60 8.81
N MET A 98 0.36 19.34 8.99
CA MET A 98 0.11 18.38 7.93
C MET A 98 -1.40 18.35 7.60
N GLY A 99 -1.75 18.68 6.36
CA GLY A 99 -3.10 18.54 5.81
C GLY A 99 -3.31 17.17 5.16
N ASP A 100 -3.86 17.16 3.94
CA ASP A 100 -3.97 15.92 3.16
C ASP A 100 -2.60 15.28 2.95
N HIS A 101 -2.47 13.99 3.20
CA HIS A 101 -1.20 13.29 3.16
C HIS A 101 -1.34 11.84 2.70
N THR A 102 -0.25 11.26 2.27
CA THR A 102 -0.19 9.84 1.89
C THR A 102 1.23 9.31 1.93
N ILE A 103 1.33 8.01 2.09
CA ILE A 103 2.60 7.26 2.12
C ILE A 103 2.79 6.50 0.83
N ILE A 104 4.02 6.55 0.31
CA ILE A 104 4.47 5.69 -0.79
C ILE A 104 5.85 5.10 -0.50
N GLY A 105 6.18 3.98 -1.14
CA GLY A 105 7.54 3.45 -1.18
C GLY A 105 8.43 4.29 -2.08
N MET A 106 9.63 4.60 -1.60
CA MET A 106 10.72 5.24 -2.33
C MET A 106 11.83 4.22 -2.56
N PRO A 107 12.33 4.01 -3.79
CA PRO A 107 13.40 3.06 -4.05
C PRO A 107 14.66 3.35 -3.22
N ASP A 108 15.29 2.28 -2.71
CA ASP A 108 16.55 2.32 -1.97
C ASP A 108 17.41 1.09 -2.31
N ASP A 109 18.66 1.30 -2.72
CA ASP A 109 19.56 0.24 -3.18
C ASP A 109 19.89 -0.82 -2.12
N ARG A 110 19.79 -0.47 -0.83
CA ARG A 110 20.14 -1.35 0.28
C ARG A 110 18.93 -2.05 0.90
N LEU A 111 17.83 -1.32 1.02
CA LEU A 111 16.64 -1.78 1.74
C LEU A 111 15.51 -2.21 0.81
N GLY A 112 15.68 -2.06 -0.51
CA GLY A 112 14.61 -2.20 -1.49
C GLY A 112 13.77 -0.94 -1.56
N GLU A 113 13.03 -0.62 -0.50
CA GLU A 113 12.27 0.62 -0.40
C GLU A 113 12.46 1.30 0.97
N ARG A 114 12.18 2.61 0.99
CA ARG A 114 12.02 3.45 2.18
C ARG A 114 10.65 4.13 2.17
N ILE A 115 10.27 4.64 3.33
CA ILE A 115 9.00 5.33 3.52
C ILE A 115 9.15 6.80 3.11
N CYS A 116 8.35 7.24 2.12
CA CYS A 116 8.23 8.64 1.74
C CYS A 116 6.82 9.14 2.03
N ALA A 117 6.71 10.19 2.83
CA ALA A 117 5.46 10.89 3.07
C ALA A 117 5.31 12.05 2.07
N PHE A 118 4.17 12.12 1.39
CA PHE A 118 3.72 13.31 0.67
C PHE A 118 2.68 14.03 1.50
N ALA A 119 2.79 15.34 1.62
CA ALA A 119 1.86 16.12 2.41
C ALA A 119 1.54 17.48 1.75
N VAL A 120 0.30 17.92 1.94
CA VAL A 120 -0.12 19.29 1.67
C VAL A 120 0.04 20.06 2.99
N PRO A 121 0.92 21.07 3.07
CA PRO A 121 1.07 21.83 4.30
C PRO A 121 -0.17 22.67 4.60
N LEU A 122 -0.56 22.75 5.86
CA LEU A 122 -1.59 23.67 6.30
C LEU A 122 -1.07 25.11 6.26
N ARG A 123 -1.99 26.09 6.15
CA ARG A 123 -1.65 27.51 6.15
C ARG A 123 -0.83 27.89 7.38
N GLY A 124 0.35 28.49 7.15
CA GLY A 124 1.32 28.84 8.19
C GLY A 124 2.38 27.77 8.47
N TYR A 125 2.30 26.63 7.77
CA TYR A 125 3.26 25.52 7.87
C TYR A 125 3.91 25.19 6.52
N GLU A 126 4.03 26.18 5.63
CA GLU A 126 4.59 25.99 4.28
C GLU A 126 6.04 25.49 4.28
N ASN A 127 6.71 25.60 5.44
CA ASN A 127 8.08 25.10 5.67
C ASN A 127 8.13 23.87 6.61
N LEU A 128 7.05 23.08 6.68
CA LEU A 128 7.02 21.83 7.45
C LEU A 128 8.20 20.95 7.06
N LYS A 129 8.94 20.47 8.04
CA LYS A 129 10.13 19.63 7.86
C LYS A 129 9.88 18.18 8.29
N LEU A 130 10.72 17.30 7.80
CA LEU A 130 10.70 15.90 8.25
C LEU A 130 10.90 15.78 9.76
N GLU A 131 11.80 16.59 10.33
CA GLU A 131 12.08 16.59 11.77
C GLU A 131 10.81 16.86 12.59
N ASP A 132 9.96 17.81 12.16
CA ASP A 132 8.70 18.13 12.85
C ASP A 132 7.75 16.93 12.88
N VAL A 133 7.68 16.19 11.77
CA VAL A 133 6.90 14.94 11.66
C VAL A 133 7.48 13.85 12.57
N LEU A 134 8.81 13.70 12.59
CA LEU A 134 9.47 12.70 13.42
C LEU A 134 9.29 13.00 14.92
N ASP A 135 9.35 14.26 15.33
CA ASP A 135 9.11 14.69 16.71
C ASP A 135 7.65 14.40 17.12
N TYR A 136 6.69 14.63 16.22
CA TYR A 136 5.31 14.24 16.45
C TYR A 136 5.16 12.73 16.66
N LEU A 137 5.69 11.90 15.75
CA LEU A 137 5.65 10.44 15.85
C LEU A 137 6.32 9.94 17.14
N HIS A 138 7.45 10.55 17.52
CA HIS A 138 8.13 10.27 18.78
C HIS A 138 7.22 10.57 20.00
N SER A 139 6.56 11.74 20.00
CA SER A 139 5.63 12.16 21.07
C SER A 139 4.45 11.19 21.23
N LYS A 140 4.01 10.57 20.12
CA LYS A 140 2.94 9.56 20.08
C LYS A 140 3.44 8.14 20.37
N LYS A 141 4.75 7.95 20.61
CA LYS A 141 5.38 6.64 20.84
C LYS A 141 5.20 5.66 19.69
N ILE A 142 5.10 6.16 18.47
CA ILE A 142 4.99 5.34 17.28
C ILE A 142 6.32 4.59 17.04
N PRO A 143 6.28 3.28 16.75
CA PRO A 143 7.49 2.51 16.46
C PRO A 143 8.29 3.08 15.28
N ARG A 144 9.62 3.10 15.41
CA ARG A 144 10.51 3.68 14.38
C ARG A 144 10.40 3.02 13.01
N ARG A 145 9.92 1.79 12.93
CA ARG A 145 9.70 1.11 11.65
C ARG A 145 8.67 1.83 10.78
N PHE A 146 7.77 2.62 11.36
CA PHE A 146 6.74 3.39 10.65
C PHE A 146 7.14 4.83 10.35
N TRP A 147 8.36 5.23 10.72
CA TRP A 147 8.80 6.60 10.53
C TRP A 147 9.22 6.83 9.08
N PRO A 148 8.72 7.90 8.43
CA PRO A 148 9.17 8.27 7.10
C PRO A 148 10.63 8.71 7.13
N GLU A 149 11.37 8.34 6.08
CA GLU A 149 12.74 8.80 5.86
C GLU A 149 12.80 10.02 4.93
N ARG A 150 11.66 10.36 4.31
CA ARG A 150 11.54 11.52 3.43
C ARG A 150 10.16 12.15 3.56
N LEU A 151 10.11 13.49 3.50
CA LEU A 151 8.89 14.29 3.42
C LEU A 151 8.94 15.13 2.14
N GLU A 152 7.90 15.03 1.33
CA GLU A 152 7.70 15.83 0.13
C GLU A 152 6.46 16.69 0.28
N LEU A 153 6.65 18.01 0.23
CA LEU A 153 5.53 18.95 0.23
C LEU A 153 5.05 19.18 -1.20
N ILE A 154 3.72 19.17 -1.36
CA ILE A 154 3.03 19.44 -2.62
C ILE A 154 1.77 20.26 -2.38
N ASP A 155 1.32 20.95 -3.42
CA ASP A 155 0.12 21.80 -3.34
C ASP A 155 -1.17 20.97 -3.21
N ARG A 156 -1.19 19.75 -3.75
CA ARG A 156 -2.36 18.88 -3.76
C ARG A 156 -2.00 17.42 -3.97
N ILE A 157 -2.58 16.53 -3.16
CA ILE A 157 -2.55 15.08 -3.41
C ILE A 157 -3.51 14.76 -4.59
N PRO A 158 -3.05 14.05 -5.62
CA PRO A 158 -3.90 13.68 -6.75
C PRO A 158 -4.86 12.55 -6.38
N HIS A 159 -6.18 12.77 -6.53
CA HIS A 159 -7.21 11.78 -6.27
C HIS A 159 -7.97 11.37 -7.55
N THR A 160 -8.59 10.19 -7.53
CA THR A 160 -9.60 9.78 -8.51
C THR A 160 -10.92 10.50 -8.22
N GLY A 161 -11.88 10.42 -9.16
CA GLY A 161 -13.24 10.92 -8.91
C GLY A 161 -13.97 10.23 -7.74
N SER A 162 -13.52 9.03 -7.34
CA SER A 162 -14.03 8.28 -6.18
C SER A 162 -13.25 8.55 -4.88
N GLY A 163 -12.31 9.52 -4.87
CA GLY A 163 -11.54 9.91 -3.68
C GLY A 163 -10.29 9.08 -3.40
N LYS A 164 -9.96 8.06 -4.21
CA LYS A 164 -8.74 7.26 -4.02
C LYS A 164 -7.50 8.02 -4.48
N VAL A 165 -6.42 7.99 -3.70
CA VAL A 165 -5.13 8.59 -4.08
C VAL A 165 -4.54 7.91 -5.32
N LYS A 166 -4.07 8.71 -6.27
CA LYS A 166 -3.36 8.24 -7.48
C LYS A 166 -1.87 8.11 -7.16
N LYS A 167 -1.49 7.11 -6.36
CA LYS A 167 -0.10 6.89 -5.91
C LYS A 167 0.92 6.84 -7.06
N TYR A 168 0.52 6.34 -8.24
CA TYR A 168 1.41 6.27 -9.41
C TYR A 168 1.90 7.65 -9.87
N LEU A 169 1.07 8.70 -9.77
CA LEU A 169 1.49 10.07 -10.11
C LEU A 169 2.51 10.61 -9.08
N LEU A 170 2.34 10.25 -7.81
CA LEU A 170 3.28 10.63 -6.75
C LEU A 170 4.62 9.90 -6.91
N LYS A 171 4.61 8.61 -7.30
CA LYS A 171 5.83 7.86 -7.63
C LYS A 171 6.59 8.53 -8.80
N GLN A 172 5.90 8.92 -9.87
CA GLN A 172 6.51 9.65 -10.99
C GLN A 172 7.08 11.01 -10.58
N GLU A 173 6.39 11.74 -9.71
CA GLU A 173 6.87 13.01 -9.17
C GLU A 173 8.10 12.82 -8.29
N LEU A 174 8.09 11.81 -7.41
CA LEU A 174 9.23 11.47 -6.57
C LEU A 174 10.46 11.10 -7.40
N GLU A 175 10.31 10.29 -8.45
CA GLU A 175 11.41 9.92 -9.34
C GLU A 175 12.06 11.14 -10.02
N LYS A 176 11.28 12.14 -10.40
CA LYS A 176 11.81 13.41 -10.94
C LYS A 176 12.63 14.15 -9.91
N ARG A 177 12.12 14.24 -8.66
CA ARG A 177 12.79 14.93 -7.55
C ARG A 177 14.05 14.20 -7.07
N LEU A 178 14.15 12.89 -7.26
CA LEU A 178 15.35 12.11 -6.92
C LEU A 178 16.47 12.25 -7.96
N LYS A 179 16.12 12.61 -9.22
CA LYS A 179 17.08 12.76 -10.34
C LYS A 179 17.60 14.18 -10.51
N GLY A 180 16.96 15.19 -9.91
CA GLY A 180 17.35 16.60 -9.97
C GLY A 180 18.17 17.00 -8.78
#